data_3e237b56fa40068c82fdbc568856ddf1
#
_entry.id   3e237b56fa40068c82fdbc568856ddf1
#
_cell.length_a   1.000
_cell.length_b   1.000
_cell.length_c   1.000
_cell.angle_alpha   90.00
_cell.angle_beta   90.00
_cell.angle_gamma   90.00
#
_symmetry.space_group_name_H-M   'P 1'
#
loop_
_entity.id
_entity.type
_entity.pdbx_description
1 polymer ?
#
loop_
_entity_poly.entity_id
_entity_poly.type
_entity_poly.pdbx_seq_one_letter_code
_entity_poly.pdbx_strand_id
1 'polypeptide(L)'
;MDKTNSVMVLATTFADKGDWIVEQQFVLQMGSSYLLAHGIGTPLEKDAVTTVEVPVEGDYHLLVRTKNWTAFWSEGKTPGIFSVKVDGVADAAEFGTGCEGATRSERAAWYWQKGGTWHLTAGKHTLALHDLTGFDGRCDAIILTTSDEVPDRSLETYRALRASLLGPNEPVDKGTYDLVVVGGGMSGICAALAAARLGSKVALIQDRYILGGNNSSEVRVGLGGQINMAPYPSLGYLLNEIGPDRIGNARGAHHYQDWKKMDVVKAEPNISLFLGYTVTDAVMEDGKIRSVTAIEATRQDRIVLSGHTFADCTGDAHLAVLAGAETRMGREARSEYGESLAPEKADDYTMGVSIEWYCEDWNTPCSFPDSLDWGLHLDEETVEPVHRANWYWEVGMNDDQVADAEKIRDYGMYVAYSTFSYCKNRLAKKEDWECTHLVWVSHVSGKRESRRIIGDLVLREQDLTRPIPYEDGTCTTTWRIDQHYPDPRNAGKYPGAEWMSIGKLVPIDPYALPYRCFYSKDVANLFMAGRDISVTHIALGSVRVMRTCAMMGEVVGMAASICSKRSVLPRDIYTTYFEDLKALMRKGTGRTDVPYTQFYHQVDRTGHQAEDR
;
A
#
# COMPACT_ATOMS: atom_id res chain seq x y z
N MET A 1 31.56 -1.19 14.77
CA MET A 1 30.62 -1.50 15.87
C MET A 1 30.43 -2.99 15.95
N ASP A 2 30.49 -3.57 17.16
CA ASP A 2 30.23 -4.99 17.40
C ASP A 2 29.48 -5.18 18.73
N LYS A 3 29.07 -6.42 19.03
CA LYS A 3 28.26 -6.76 20.21
C LYS A 3 28.97 -6.55 21.56
N THR A 4 30.25 -6.32 21.58
CA THR A 4 31.02 -6.11 22.82
C THR A 4 30.94 -4.66 23.29
N ASN A 5 30.65 -3.73 22.38
CA ASN A 5 30.66 -2.29 22.64
C ASN A 5 29.43 -1.56 22.06
N SER A 6 28.46 -2.28 21.52
CA SER A 6 27.29 -1.68 20.89
C SER A 6 26.03 -2.53 21.07
N VAL A 7 24.90 -1.87 21.26
CA VAL A 7 23.56 -2.48 21.30
C VAL A 7 22.71 -1.82 20.24
N MET A 8 22.04 -2.62 19.40
CA MET A 8 21.07 -2.15 18.42
C MET A 8 19.68 -2.70 18.75
N VAL A 9 18.67 -1.85 18.66
CA VAL A 9 17.27 -2.26 18.75
C VAL A 9 16.48 -1.63 17.59
N LEU A 10 15.63 -2.42 16.95
CA LEU A 10 14.70 -1.91 15.94
C LEU A 10 13.45 -1.37 16.66
N ALA A 11 13.00 -0.19 16.28
CA ALA A 11 11.87 0.47 16.96
C ALA A 11 10.59 -0.38 16.92
N THR A 12 10.33 -1.07 15.81
CA THR A 12 9.16 -1.94 15.66
C THR A 12 9.18 -3.19 16.56
N THR A 13 10.35 -3.56 17.12
CA THR A 13 10.48 -4.66 18.08
C THR A 13 10.27 -4.23 19.53
N PHE A 14 9.99 -2.95 19.80
CA PHE A 14 9.72 -2.46 21.15
C PHE A 14 8.59 -3.27 21.79
N ALA A 15 8.78 -3.59 23.08
CA ALA A 15 7.85 -4.43 23.84
C ALA A 15 6.47 -3.78 23.98
N ASP A 16 6.44 -2.48 24.21
CA ASP A 16 5.24 -1.64 24.17
C ASP A 16 5.45 -0.54 23.13
N LYS A 17 4.55 -0.42 22.19
CA LYS A 17 4.61 0.61 21.14
C LYS A 17 3.83 1.88 21.52
N GLY A 18 3.16 1.89 22.68
CA GLY A 18 2.31 3.00 23.08
C GLY A 18 1.27 3.32 21.99
N ASP A 19 1.22 4.59 21.62
CA ASP A 19 0.33 5.06 20.55
C ASP A 19 1.05 5.20 19.19
N TRP A 20 2.32 4.78 19.08
CA TRP A 20 3.07 4.75 17.82
C TRP A 20 2.57 3.62 16.93
N ILE A 21 2.40 3.91 15.66
CA ILE A 21 1.97 2.91 14.66
C ILE A 21 3.16 2.28 13.95
N VAL A 22 2.99 1.03 13.51
CA VAL A 22 3.99 0.33 12.69
C VAL A 22 3.76 0.66 11.22
N GLU A 23 4.77 1.26 10.60
CA GLU A 23 4.78 1.55 9.18
C GLU A 23 5.63 0.52 8.43
N GLN A 24 5.02 -0.22 7.51
CA GLN A 24 5.65 -1.35 6.81
C GLN A 24 5.54 -1.31 5.28
N GLN A 25 4.95 -0.25 4.70
CA GLN A 25 4.79 -0.15 3.26
C GLN A 25 6.12 -0.09 2.50
N PHE A 26 7.21 0.33 3.16
CA PHE A 26 8.48 0.68 2.51
C PHE A 26 9.63 -0.24 2.90
N VAL A 27 9.34 -1.44 3.41
CA VAL A 27 10.35 -2.43 3.84
C VAL A 27 11.37 -2.74 2.75
N LEU A 28 10.97 -2.75 1.48
CA LEU A 28 11.87 -3.04 0.36
C LEU A 28 12.88 -1.92 0.11
N GLN A 29 12.44 -0.67 0.24
CA GLN A 29 13.26 0.52 0.05
C GLN A 29 14.14 0.78 1.27
N MET A 30 13.64 0.50 2.47
CA MET A 30 14.29 0.81 3.73
C MET A 30 15.07 -0.34 4.35
N GLY A 31 14.71 -1.58 4.03
CA GLY A 31 15.24 -2.80 4.65
C GLY A 31 14.57 -3.18 5.97
N SER A 32 13.62 -2.41 6.46
CA SER A 32 12.85 -2.64 7.70
C SER A 32 11.54 -1.84 7.70
N SER A 33 10.62 -2.21 8.58
CA SER A 33 9.52 -1.38 9.04
C SER A 33 10.00 -0.41 10.14
N TYR A 34 9.23 0.64 10.43
CA TYR A 34 9.56 1.63 11.43
C TYR A 34 8.35 2.05 12.28
N LEU A 35 8.57 2.75 13.38
CA LEU A 35 7.51 3.40 14.16
C LEU A 35 7.27 4.82 13.67
N LEU A 36 5.99 5.18 13.58
CA LEU A 36 5.49 6.47 13.11
C LEU A 36 4.57 7.11 14.18
N ALA A 37 4.87 8.35 14.56
CA ALA A 37 4.07 9.13 15.50
C ALA A 37 2.94 9.86 14.74
N HIS A 38 1.87 9.12 14.41
CA HIS A 38 0.76 9.63 13.60
C HIS A 38 -0.35 10.24 14.47
N GLY A 39 -0.01 11.36 15.15
CA GLY A 39 -0.90 12.06 16.08
C GLY A 39 -1.79 13.12 15.43
N ILE A 40 -1.70 13.33 14.13
CA ILE A 40 -2.53 14.28 13.34
C ILE A 40 -2.46 15.69 13.93
N GLY A 41 -1.23 16.16 14.24
CA GLY A 41 -0.97 17.49 14.82
C GLY A 41 -1.17 17.58 16.34
N THR A 42 -1.43 16.47 17.01
CA THR A 42 -1.48 16.37 18.48
C THR A 42 -0.44 15.34 18.94
N PRO A 43 0.48 15.70 19.84
CA PRO A 43 1.44 14.73 20.37
C PRO A 43 0.77 13.49 20.94
N LEU A 44 1.39 12.33 20.71
CA LEU A 44 0.91 11.05 21.23
C LEU A 44 0.98 11.03 22.76
N GLU A 45 -0.02 10.43 23.41
CA GLU A 45 -0.07 10.38 24.88
C GLU A 45 0.89 9.33 25.45
N LYS A 46 1.05 8.19 24.76
CA LYS A 46 1.83 7.06 25.26
C LYS A 46 3.11 6.87 24.45
N ASP A 47 4.22 6.88 25.17
CA ASP A 47 5.54 6.56 24.65
C ASP A 47 5.61 5.10 24.16
N ALA A 48 6.42 4.86 23.11
CA ALA A 48 6.86 3.51 22.81
C ALA A 48 8.06 3.15 23.68
N VAL A 49 8.02 2.00 24.37
CA VAL A 49 8.99 1.64 25.41
C VAL A 49 9.57 0.24 25.19
N THR A 50 10.87 0.11 25.43
CA THR A 50 11.54 -1.20 25.45
C THR A 50 12.69 -1.24 26.48
N THR A 51 13.23 -2.42 26.70
CA THR A 51 14.42 -2.63 27.52
C THR A 51 15.54 -3.19 26.65
N VAL A 52 16.74 -2.66 26.80
CA VAL A 52 17.96 -3.14 26.14
C VAL A 52 18.94 -3.64 27.19
N GLU A 53 19.81 -4.59 26.79
CA GLU A 53 20.88 -5.12 27.65
C GLU A 53 22.21 -4.50 27.22
N VAL A 54 22.80 -3.64 28.06
CA VAL A 54 24.11 -3.01 27.83
C VAL A 54 25.21 -4.00 28.26
N PRO A 55 26.17 -4.35 27.38
CA PRO A 55 27.09 -5.46 27.64
C PRO A 55 28.18 -5.12 28.68
N VAL A 56 28.63 -3.88 28.72
CA VAL A 56 29.71 -3.42 29.63
C VAL A 56 29.40 -1.99 30.09
N GLU A 57 29.90 -1.62 31.26
CA GLU A 57 29.82 -0.25 31.75
C GLU A 57 30.68 0.69 30.88
N GLY A 58 30.15 1.88 30.55
CA GLY A 58 30.88 2.86 29.76
C GLY A 58 30.04 4.04 29.31
N ASP A 59 30.68 4.93 28.55
CA ASP A 59 30.03 6.10 27.94
C ASP A 59 29.53 5.72 26.54
N TYR A 60 28.21 5.69 26.38
CA TYR A 60 27.53 5.29 25.16
C TYR A 60 26.98 6.50 24.39
N HIS A 61 27.33 6.62 23.14
CA HIS A 61 26.71 7.56 22.21
C HIS A 61 25.37 7.00 21.73
N LEU A 62 24.33 7.84 21.78
CA LEU A 62 23.00 7.52 21.23
C LEU A 62 22.99 7.87 19.73
N LEU A 63 22.64 6.90 18.89
CA LEU A 63 22.41 7.07 17.46
C LEU A 63 21.00 6.61 17.13
N VAL A 64 20.22 7.46 16.43
CA VAL A 64 18.83 7.16 16.06
C VAL A 64 18.70 7.22 14.55
N ARG A 65 18.24 6.12 13.92
CA ARG A 65 17.92 6.11 12.51
C ARG A 65 16.53 6.71 12.30
N THR A 66 16.50 7.88 11.68
CA THR A 66 15.31 8.71 11.53
C THR A 66 15.33 9.46 10.19
N LYS A 67 14.31 10.29 9.94
CA LYS A 67 14.15 11.06 8.72
C LYS A 67 13.42 12.37 9.03
N ASN A 68 13.89 13.48 8.49
CA ASN A 68 13.09 14.69 8.37
C ASN A 68 12.22 14.55 7.11
N TRP A 69 10.95 14.16 7.30
CA TRP A 69 10.10 13.77 6.20
C TRP A 69 9.64 14.92 5.30
N THR A 70 9.69 16.19 5.78
CA THR A 70 9.34 17.37 5.00
C THR A 70 10.53 18.02 4.29
N ALA A 71 11.77 17.59 4.56
CA ALA A 71 12.98 18.22 4.05
C ALA A 71 13.14 18.22 2.52
N PHE A 72 12.32 17.44 1.81
CA PHE A 72 12.27 17.49 0.34
C PHE A 72 11.61 18.77 -0.18
N TRP A 73 10.58 19.26 0.53
CA TRP A 73 9.77 20.40 0.10
C TRP A 73 10.01 21.66 0.92
N SER A 74 10.40 21.52 2.17
CA SER A 74 10.63 22.60 3.12
C SER A 74 12.09 22.66 3.58
N GLU A 75 12.68 23.87 3.57
CA GLU A 75 13.99 24.16 4.18
C GLU A 75 13.84 24.75 5.60
N GLY A 76 12.60 24.94 6.04
CA GLY A 76 12.28 25.51 7.34
C GLY A 76 12.25 24.48 8.47
N LYS A 77 11.40 24.74 9.45
CA LYS A 77 11.21 23.84 10.58
C LYS A 77 10.61 22.51 10.12
N THR A 78 11.00 21.44 10.77
CA THR A 78 10.37 20.13 10.59
C THR A 78 9.15 20.00 11.50
N PRO A 79 8.04 19.40 11.02
CA PRO A 79 6.90 19.13 11.89
C PRO A 79 7.05 17.83 12.71
N GLY A 80 7.82 16.84 12.23
CA GLY A 80 7.89 15.48 12.81
C GLY A 80 9.01 15.33 13.83
N ILE A 81 8.87 15.93 15.02
CA ILE A 81 9.89 15.96 16.06
C ILE A 81 9.54 15.00 17.19
N PHE A 82 10.55 14.25 17.67
CA PHE A 82 10.42 13.39 18.84
C PHE A 82 11.72 13.38 19.66
N SER A 83 11.65 12.93 20.92
CA SER A 83 12.81 12.70 21.78
C SER A 83 12.98 11.21 22.12
N VAL A 84 14.20 10.84 22.52
CA VAL A 84 14.50 9.52 23.07
C VAL A 84 14.80 9.68 24.57
N LYS A 85 14.17 8.86 25.41
CA LYS A 85 14.45 8.81 26.84
C LYS A 85 15.30 7.56 27.13
N VAL A 86 16.36 7.75 27.95
CA VAL A 86 17.17 6.67 28.50
C VAL A 86 16.93 6.66 30.01
N ASP A 87 16.47 5.54 30.54
CA ASP A 87 16.09 5.37 31.95
C ASP A 87 15.13 6.49 32.46
N GLY A 88 14.19 6.89 31.61
CA GLY A 88 13.21 7.92 31.93
C GLY A 88 13.68 9.36 31.76
N VAL A 89 14.96 9.59 31.46
CA VAL A 89 15.52 10.94 31.23
C VAL A 89 15.58 11.20 29.73
N ALA A 90 15.01 12.32 29.26
CA ALA A 90 15.03 12.70 27.87
C ALA A 90 16.44 13.12 27.41
N ASP A 91 16.84 12.66 26.21
CA ASP A 91 18.03 13.18 25.55
C ASP A 91 17.85 14.67 25.23
N ALA A 92 18.95 15.41 25.23
CA ALA A 92 18.92 16.84 24.90
C ALA A 92 18.68 17.11 23.42
N ALA A 93 18.93 16.12 22.56
CA ALA A 93 18.69 16.22 21.12
C ALA A 93 17.22 15.93 20.78
N GLU A 94 16.67 16.72 19.88
CA GLU A 94 15.40 16.46 19.20
C GLU A 94 15.68 15.72 17.88
N PHE A 95 15.00 14.61 17.67
CA PHE A 95 15.20 13.73 16.51
C PHE A 95 14.17 14.00 15.40
N GLY A 96 14.52 13.59 14.16
CA GLY A 96 13.72 13.88 12.96
C GLY A 96 13.95 15.27 12.39
N THR A 97 14.98 16.00 12.86
CA THR A 97 15.22 17.41 12.55
C THR A 97 16.33 17.66 11.53
N GLY A 98 17.15 16.66 11.23
CA GLY A 98 18.30 16.83 10.33
C GLY A 98 17.87 17.06 8.89
N CYS A 99 18.62 17.92 8.20
CA CYS A 99 18.40 18.25 6.80
C CYS A 99 19.72 18.38 6.02
N GLU A 100 20.73 17.59 6.37
CA GLU A 100 22.03 17.61 5.70
C GLU A 100 21.97 16.95 4.33
N GLY A 101 22.54 17.59 3.30
CA GLY A 101 22.64 17.10 1.95
C GLY A 101 22.65 18.21 0.92
N ALA A 102 23.32 17.98 -0.22
CA ALA A 102 23.41 18.93 -1.32
C ALA A 102 22.12 18.99 -2.15
N THR A 103 21.38 17.87 -2.20
CA THR A 103 20.14 17.75 -2.96
C THR A 103 18.94 17.60 -2.02
N ARG A 104 17.73 17.87 -2.54
CA ARG A 104 16.48 17.65 -1.81
C ARG A 104 16.32 16.18 -1.38
N SER A 105 16.66 15.24 -2.26
CA SER A 105 16.60 13.81 -1.97
C SER A 105 17.56 13.40 -0.84
N GLU A 106 18.77 13.95 -0.82
CA GLU A 106 19.73 13.69 0.27
C GLU A 106 19.25 14.25 1.60
N ARG A 107 18.66 15.46 1.61
CA ARG A 107 18.11 16.05 2.85
C ARG A 107 16.92 15.26 3.42
N ALA A 108 16.09 14.67 2.54
CA ALA A 108 14.94 13.86 2.92
C ALA A 108 15.23 12.36 3.03
N ALA A 109 16.50 11.93 2.95
CA ALA A 109 16.88 10.53 3.10
C ALA A 109 16.86 10.11 4.57
N TRP A 110 16.73 8.81 4.81
CA TRP A 110 16.96 8.20 6.12
C TRP A 110 18.43 8.34 6.51
N TYR A 111 18.72 8.68 7.78
CA TYR A 111 20.06 8.91 8.28
C TYR A 111 20.18 8.55 9.77
N TRP A 112 21.41 8.43 10.26
CA TRP A 112 21.70 8.28 11.66
C TRP A 112 21.91 9.66 12.30
N GLN A 113 20.99 10.07 13.17
CA GLN A 113 21.14 11.31 13.94
C GLN A 113 21.79 10.99 15.28
N LYS A 114 22.85 11.74 15.61
CA LYS A 114 23.57 11.61 16.88
C LYS A 114 22.79 12.36 17.98
N GLY A 115 22.56 11.67 19.09
CA GLY A 115 22.08 12.24 20.35
C GLY A 115 23.22 12.48 21.34
N GLY A 116 22.90 12.51 22.63
CA GLY A 116 23.83 12.68 23.73
C GLY A 116 24.73 11.47 23.97
N THR A 117 25.61 11.63 24.96
CA THR A 117 26.45 10.57 25.53
C THR A 117 25.93 10.22 26.92
N TRP A 118 25.73 8.94 27.17
CA TRP A 118 25.13 8.38 28.37
C TRP A 118 26.11 7.46 29.09
N HIS A 119 26.40 7.72 30.36
CA HIS A 119 27.14 6.79 31.18
C HIS A 119 26.20 5.66 31.62
N LEU A 120 26.37 4.46 31.12
CA LEU A 120 25.50 3.32 31.40
C LEU A 120 26.30 2.20 32.09
N THR A 121 25.69 1.58 33.10
CA THR A 121 26.25 0.36 33.70
C THR A 121 25.98 -0.85 32.82
N ALA A 122 26.69 -1.94 33.04
CA ALA A 122 26.32 -3.21 32.44
C ALA A 122 24.96 -3.69 32.97
N GLY A 123 24.09 -4.16 32.07
CA GLY A 123 22.77 -4.68 32.42
C GLY A 123 21.61 -3.98 31.70
N LYS A 124 20.44 -4.02 32.30
CA LYS A 124 19.19 -3.56 31.68
C LYS A 124 18.99 -2.06 31.82
N HIS A 125 18.71 -1.43 30.69
CA HIS A 125 18.32 -0.01 30.58
C HIS A 125 17.04 0.13 29.77
N THR A 126 16.24 1.14 30.09
CA THR A 126 14.98 1.42 29.39
C THR A 126 15.19 2.47 28.31
N LEU A 127 14.68 2.22 27.11
CA LEU A 127 14.57 3.21 26.03
C LEU A 127 13.10 3.54 25.78
N ALA A 128 12.79 4.82 25.59
CA ALA A 128 11.45 5.24 25.18
C ALA A 128 11.50 6.27 24.04
N LEU A 129 10.56 6.17 23.11
CA LEU A 129 10.30 7.19 22.09
C LEU A 129 9.15 8.06 22.57
N HIS A 130 9.36 9.36 22.66
CA HIS A 130 8.41 10.36 23.10
C HIS A 130 8.13 11.35 21.98
N ASP A 131 6.90 11.34 21.47
CA ASP A 131 6.48 12.27 20.42
C ASP A 131 6.28 13.69 20.97
N LEU A 132 6.72 14.70 20.21
CA LEU A 132 6.64 16.11 20.61
C LEU A 132 5.61 16.91 19.83
N THR A 133 5.12 16.39 18.68
CA THR A 133 4.36 17.21 17.73
C THR A 133 3.12 16.54 17.15
N GLY A 134 3.07 15.22 17.09
CA GLY A 134 2.01 14.48 16.42
C GLY A 134 2.04 14.53 14.88
N PHE A 135 3.13 15.04 14.31
CA PHE A 135 3.29 15.17 12.85
C PHE A 135 4.29 14.18 12.28
N ASP A 136 4.02 12.89 12.46
CA ASP A 136 4.70 11.81 11.76
C ASP A 136 6.21 11.72 12.00
N GLY A 137 6.67 12.07 13.20
CA GLY A 137 8.00 11.72 13.68
C GLY A 137 8.23 10.22 13.53
N ARG A 138 9.42 9.79 13.09
CA ARG A 138 9.66 8.38 12.74
C ARG A 138 11.00 7.86 13.20
N CYS A 139 10.98 6.68 13.79
CA CYS A 139 12.15 5.96 14.27
C CYS A 139 12.18 4.55 13.71
N ASP A 140 13.30 4.19 13.05
CA ASP A 140 13.54 2.84 12.55
C ASP A 140 14.37 2.02 13.54
N ALA A 141 15.50 2.57 14.00
CA ALA A 141 16.41 1.86 14.89
C ALA A 141 17.14 2.82 15.82
N ILE A 142 17.55 2.29 16.98
CA ILE A 142 18.43 2.96 17.94
C ILE A 142 19.69 2.12 18.11
N ILE A 143 20.85 2.77 18.15
CA ILE A 143 22.12 2.19 18.56
C ILE A 143 22.66 2.95 19.76
N LEU A 144 23.04 2.23 20.81
CA LEU A 144 23.91 2.70 21.88
C LEU A 144 25.30 2.13 21.64
N THR A 145 26.33 2.95 21.51
CA THR A 145 27.69 2.50 21.17
C THR A 145 28.75 3.33 21.86
N THR A 146 29.87 2.69 22.24
CA THR A 146 31.06 3.38 22.75
C THR A 146 31.97 3.89 21.62
N SER A 147 31.62 3.64 20.36
CA SER A 147 32.35 4.14 19.17
C SER A 147 31.87 5.54 18.81
N ASP A 148 32.80 6.44 18.45
CA ASP A 148 32.50 7.79 17.94
C ASP A 148 32.01 7.77 16.48
N GLU A 149 32.06 6.63 15.80
CA GLU A 149 31.71 6.47 14.40
C GLU A 149 30.18 6.55 14.21
N VAL A 150 29.75 7.42 13.31
CA VAL A 150 28.36 7.46 12.82
C VAL A 150 28.30 6.70 11.50
N PRO A 151 27.44 5.66 11.37
CA PRO A 151 27.34 4.91 10.12
C PRO A 151 26.85 5.77 8.96
N ASP A 152 27.26 5.44 7.76
CA ASP A 152 26.70 6.08 6.57
C ASP A 152 25.21 5.73 6.35
N ARG A 153 24.56 6.42 5.41
CA ARG A 153 23.10 6.30 5.16
C ARG A 153 22.72 5.09 4.30
N SER A 154 23.73 4.37 3.73
CA SER A 154 23.45 3.34 2.74
C SER A 154 22.67 2.18 3.33
N LEU A 155 21.80 1.59 2.52
CA LEU A 155 21.08 0.38 2.90
C LEU A 155 22.03 -0.81 3.09
N GLU A 156 23.15 -0.81 2.40
CA GLU A 156 24.20 -1.83 2.55
C GLU A 156 24.82 -1.78 3.95
N THR A 157 25.28 -0.60 4.39
CA THR A 157 25.80 -0.40 5.76
C THR A 157 24.75 -0.74 6.81
N TYR A 158 23.50 -0.33 6.60
CA TYR A 158 22.41 -0.66 7.53
C TYR A 158 22.19 -2.18 7.65
N ARG A 159 22.16 -2.90 6.53
CA ARG A 159 22.03 -4.36 6.54
C ARG A 159 23.22 -5.05 7.22
N ALA A 160 24.45 -4.57 6.98
CA ALA A 160 25.65 -5.08 7.62
C ALA A 160 25.62 -4.86 9.15
N LEU A 161 25.19 -3.68 9.62
CA LEU A 161 25.01 -3.40 11.05
C LEU A 161 23.99 -4.32 11.70
N ARG A 162 22.83 -4.51 11.07
CA ARG A 162 21.82 -5.45 11.56
C ARG A 162 22.37 -6.85 11.71
N ALA A 163 23.05 -7.35 10.69
CA ALA A 163 23.65 -8.69 10.71
C ALA A 163 24.71 -8.82 11.83
N SER A 164 25.55 -7.79 12.01
CA SER A 164 26.58 -7.76 13.05
C SER A 164 26.00 -7.67 14.47
N LEU A 165 25.05 -6.74 14.68
CA LEU A 165 24.57 -6.40 16.03
C LEU A 165 23.37 -7.24 16.49
N LEU A 166 22.48 -7.63 15.57
CA LEU A 166 21.29 -8.45 15.91
C LEU A 166 21.58 -9.96 15.70
N GLY A 167 22.50 -10.29 14.80
CA GLY A 167 22.83 -11.67 14.46
C GLY A 167 22.04 -12.20 13.25
N PRO A 168 22.23 -13.48 12.90
CA PRO A 168 21.57 -14.11 11.77
C PRO A 168 20.06 -14.19 12.00
N ASN A 169 19.31 -13.99 10.92
CA ASN A 169 17.86 -14.09 10.88
C ASN A 169 17.46 -15.12 9.82
N GLU A 170 17.64 -16.41 10.16
CA GLU A 170 17.37 -17.51 9.25
C GLU A 170 15.85 -17.69 9.07
N PRO A 171 15.37 -17.86 7.83
CA PRO A 171 13.95 -18.00 7.57
C PRO A 171 13.43 -19.39 8.01
N VAL A 172 12.25 -19.42 8.61
CA VAL A 172 11.55 -20.64 9.01
C VAL A 172 10.69 -21.15 7.86
N ASP A 173 10.86 -22.41 7.47
CA ASP A 173 10.02 -23.05 6.46
C ASP A 173 8.59 -23.27 6.99
N LYS A 174 7.60 -22.76 6.25
CA LYS A 174 6.16 -22.90 6.53
C LYS A 174 5.48 -23.95 5.64
N GLY A 175 6.25 -24.66 4.84
CA GLY A 175 5.81 -25.78 4.02
C GLY A 175 5.36 -25.42 2.61
N THR A 176 4.71 -26.40 1.97
CA THR A 176 4.30 -26.31 0.56
C THR A 176 2.79 -26.16 0.42
N TYR A 177 2.39 -25.34 -0.55
CA TYR A 177 1.01 -25.00 -0.85
C TYR A 177 0.68 -25.26 -2.34
N ASP A 178 -0.60 -25.46 -2.63
CA ASP A 178 -1.09 -25.54 -4.00
C ASP A 178 -1.05 -24.16 -4.68
N LEU A 179 -1.38 -23.12 -3.90
CA LEU A 179 -1.36 -21.72 -4.31
C LEU A 179 -0.78 -20.85 -3.19
N VAL A 180 0.20 -20.03 -3.53
CA VAL A 180 0.70 -18.95 -2.67
C VAL A 180 0.22 -17.61 -3.25
N VAL A 181 -0.66 -16.92 -2.51
CA VAL A 181 -1.19 -15.60 -2.88
C VAL A 181 -0.42 -14.53 -2.14
N VAL A 182 0.18 -13.59 -2.86
CA VAL A 182 0.89 -12.43 -2.33
C VAL A 182 0.04 -11.18 -2.53
N GLY A 183 -0.39 -10.57 -1.43
CA GLY A 183 -1.31 -9.44 -1.38
C GLY A 183 -2.71 -9.83 -0.94
N GLY A 184 -3.16 -9.32 0.22
CA GLY A 184 -4.48 -9.56 0.81
C GLY A 184 -5.48 -8.43 0.53
N GLY A 185 -5.37 -7.77 -0.64
CA GLY A 185 -6.42 -6.90 -1.19
C GLY A 185 -7.63 -7.70 -1.65
N MET A 186 -8.66 -7.03 -2.21
CA MET A 186 -9.89 -7.69 -2.64
C MET A 186 -9.64 -8.83 -3.64
N SER A 187 -8.68 -8.66 -4.57
CA SER A 187 -8.30 -9.71 -5.52
C SER A 187 -7.68 -10.93 -4.84
N GLY A 188 -6.71 -10.71 -3.93
CA GLY A 188 -6.02 -11.81 -3.25
C GLY A 188 -6.92 -12.57 -2.30
N ILE A 189 -7.82 -11.90 -1.58
CA ILE A 189 -8.83 -12.55 -0.73
C ILE A 189 -9.71 -13.47 -1.59
N CYS A 190 -10.23 -12.98 -2.72
CA CYS A 190 -11.08 -13.78 -3.60
C CYS A 190 -10.32 -14.94 -4.26
N ALA A 191 -9.04 -14.75 -4.64
CA ALA A 191 -8.20 -15.83 -5.16
C ALA A 191 -7.99 -16.93 -4.12
N ALA A 192 -7.65 -16.55 -2.88
CA ALA A 192 -7.45 -17.50 -1.79
C ALA A 192 -8.73 -18.28 -1.44
N LEU A 193 -9.86 -17.56 -1.28
CA LEU A 193 -11.14 -18.18 -0.96
C LEU A 193 -11.61 -19.14 -2.07
N ALA A 194 -11.52 -18.72 -3.34
CA ALA A 194 -11.94 -19.54 -4.47
C ALA A 194 -11.12 -20.83 -4.56
N ALA A 195 -9.80 -20.76 -4.46
CA ALA A 195 -8.92 -21.92 -4.50
C ALA A 195 -9.18 -22.85 -3.29
N ALA A 196 -9.27 -22.31 -2.08
CA ALA A 196 -9.48 -23.06 -0.85
C ALA A 196 -10.80 -23.80 -0.83
N ARG A 197 -11.90 -23.16 -1.25
CA ARG A 197 -13.24 -23.77 -1.35
C ARG A 197 -13.32 -24.88 -2.41
N LEU A 198 -12.42 -24.85 -3.37
CA LEU A 198 -12.25 -25.93 -4.35
C LEU A 198 -11.29 -27.03 -3.87
N GLY A 199 -10.79 -26.95 -2.63
CA GLY A 199 -10.00 -27.97 -1.96
C GLY A 199 -8.49 -27.80 -2.05
N SER A 200 -7.99 -26.67 -2.58
CA SER A 200 -6.56 -26.36 -2.61
C SER A 200 -6.07 -25.89 -1.25
N LYS A 201 -4.83 -26.26 -0.88
CA LYS A 201 -4.12 -25.73 0.27
C LYS A 201 -3.48 -24.39 -0.12
N VAL A 202 -3.90 -23.30 0.51
CA VAL A 202 -3.54 -21.93 0.13
C VAL A 202 -2.76 -21.24 1.24
N ALA A 203 -1.69 -20.51 0.86
CA ALA A 203 -1.08 -19.48 1.70
C ALA A 203 -1.54 -18.10 1.21
N LEU A 204 -2.08 -17.27 2.09
CA LEU A 204 -2.38 -15.87 1.83
C LEU A 204 -1.43 -14.99 2.65
N ILE A 205 -0.57 -14.24 1.96
CA ILE A 205 0.42 -13.34 2.56
C ILE A 205 -0.07 -11.92 2.37
N GLN A 206 -0.15 -11.15 3.47
CA GLN A 206 -0.51 -9.74 3.46
C GLN A 206 0.51 -8.93 4.25
N ASP A 207 1.03 -7.88 3.64
CA ASP A 207 2.00 -6.97 4.26
C ASP A 207 1.41 -6.15 5.42
N ARG A 208 0.09 -5.96 5.45
CA ARG A 208 -0.64 -5.27 6.53
C ARG A 208 -1.26 -6.26 7.51
N TYR A 209 -1.62 -5.78 8.71
CA TYR A 209 -2.39 -6.59 9.68
C TYR A 209 -3.89 -6.62 9.40
N ILE A 210 -4.34 -5.88 8.39
CA ILE A 210 -5.72 -5.74 7.95
C ILE A 210 -5.84 -6.23 6.50
N LEU A 211 -6.91 -6.96 6.20
CA LEU A 211 -7.27 -7.40 4.86
C LEU A 211 -8.14 -6.37 4.15
N GLY A 212 -8.09 -6.37 2.79
CA GLY A 212 -8.96 -5.55 1.94
C GLY A 212 -8.21 -4.54 1.05
N GLY A 213 -6.93 -4.27 1.33
CA GLY A 213 -6.14 -3.31 0.55
C GLY A 213 -6.78 -1.93 0.58
N ASN A 214 -7.03 -1.33 -0.59
CA ASN A 214 -7.68 -0.01 -0.66
C ASN A 214 -9.08 0.03 -0.03
N ASN A 215 -9.81 -1.11 0.02
CA ASN A 215 -11.07 -1.21 0.76
C ASN A 215 -10.84 -1.72 2.19
N SER A 216 -10.07 -0.99 2.95
CA SER A 216 -9.82 -1.22 4.37
C SER A 216 -9.99 0.07 5.17
N SER A 217 -10.03 -0.03 6.49
CA SER A 217 -10.05 1.14 7.38
C SER A 217 -8.77 1.98 7.33
N GLU A 218 -7.68 1.44 6.77
CA GLU A 218 -6.40 2.14 6.62
C GLU A 218 -6.37 3.07 5.40
N VAL A 219 -7.08 2.71 4.29
CA VAL A 219 -7.05 3.47 3.03
C VAL A 219 -8.39 4.12 2.71
N ARG A 220 -9.50 3.46 3.07
CA ARG A 220 -10.88 4.00 3.05
C ARG A 220 -11.42 4.35 1.66
N VAL A 221 -11.20 3.47 0.66
CA VAL A 221 -11.76 3.61 -0.68
C VAL A 221 -12.96 2.68 -0.87
N GLY A 222 -14.05 3.20 -1.42
CA GLY A 222 -15.26 2.45 -1.73
C GLY A 222 -15.07 1.45 -2.89
N LEU A 223 -15.87 0.37 -2.89
CA LEU A 223 -15.83 -0.64 -3.95
C LEU A 223 -16.52 -0.12 -5.23
N GLY A 224 -15.80 0.07 -6.32
CA GLY A 224 -16.33 0.41 -7.65
C GLY A 224 -16.59 -0.80 -8.55
N GLY A 225 -17.42 -0.65 -9.59
CA GLY A 225 -17.78 -1.67 -10.55
C GLY A 225 -19.05 -2.45 -10.18
N GLN A 226 -19.47 -3.37 -11.07
CA GLN A 226 -20.63 -4.26 -10.85
C GLN A 226 -20.19 -5.72 -10.82
N ILE A 227 -20.96 -6.58 -10.17
CA ILE A 227 -20.75 -8.02 -10.09
C ILE A 227 -21.92 -8.77 -10.71
N ASN A 228 -21.82 -10.07 -10.82
CA ASN A 228 -22.90 -10.95 -11.31
C ASN A 228 -23.33 -10.62 -12.75
N MET A 229 -22.38 -10.28 -13.60
CA MET A 229 -22.59 -9.91 -15.00
C MET A 229 -22.40 -11.11 -15.93
N ALA A 230 -23.07 -11.09 -17.10
CA ALA A 230 -22.77 -12.03 -18.18
C ALA A 230 -21.29 -11.93 -18.61
N PRO A 231 -20.63 -13.02 -19.06
CA PRO A 231 -21.18 -14.33 -19.35
C PRO A 231 -21.29 -15.27 -18.14
N TYR A 232 -20.74 -14.89 -16.97
CA TYR A 232 -20.70 -15.72 -15.77
C TYR A 232 -21.32 -15.00 -14.55
N PRO A 233 -22.68 -14.95 -14.46
CA PRO A 233 -23.36 -14.22 -13.38
C PRO A 233 -23.09 -14.77 -11.96
N SER A 234 -22.51 -15.96 -11.87
CA SER A 234 -22.11 -16.56 -10.58
C SER A 234 -20.82 -15.98 -10.01
N LEU A 235 -20.03 -15.24 -10.80
CA LEU A 235 -18.86 -14.54 -10.31
C LEU A 235 -19.24 -13.30 -9.51
N GLY A 236 -18.56 -13.09 -8.39
CA GLY A 236 -18.75 -11.95 -7.51
C GLY A 236 -19.59 -12.20 -6.26
N TYR A 237 -20.22 -13.37 -6.10
CA TYR A 237 -20.92 -13.69 -4.83
C TYR A 237 -19.99 -13.66 -3.62
N LEU A 238 -18.68 -13.92 -3.78
CA LEU A 238 -17.68 -13.74 -2.72
C LEU A 238 -17.71 -12.32 -2.14
N LEU A 239 -17.96 -11.31 -2.98
CA LEU A 239 -18.03 -9.91 -2.53
C LEU A 239 -19.22 -9.62 -1.60
N ASN A 240 -20.29 -10.39 -1.67
CA ASN A 240 -21.40 -10.26 -0.72
C ASN A 240 -21.00 -10.73 0.68
N GLU A 241 -20.06 -11.68 0.76
CA GLU A 241 -19.57 -12.20 2.03
C GLU A 241 -18.53 -11.29 2.69
N ILE A 242 -17.66 -10.66 1.90
CA ILE A 242 -16.49 -9.91 2.40
C ILE A 242 -16.62 -8.39 2.25
N GLY A 243 -17.48 -7.91 1.37
CA GLY A 243 -17.65 -6.48 1.12
C GLY A 243 -18.41 -5.76 2.24
N PRO A 244 -18.13 -4.47 2.48
CA PRO A 244 -18.88 -3.67 3.44
C PRO A 244 -20.30 -3.41 2.95
N ASP A 245 -21.22 -3.17 3.88
CA ASP A 245 -22.64 -2.91 3.58
C ASP A 245 -22.87 -1.49 3.01
N ARG A 246 -21.90 -0.61 3.13
CA ARG A 246 -21.97 0.80 2.72
C ARG A 246 -20.85 1.15 1.76
N ILE A 247 -21.06 2.20 0.98
CA ILE A 247 -20.05 2.79 0.09
C ILE A 247 -19.55 4.14 0.59
N GLY A 248 -18.51 4.62 -0.06
CA GLY A 248 -17.97 5.96 0.07
C GLY A 248 -16.47 5.94 0.34
N ASN A 249 -15.81 7.02 -0.06
CA ASN A 249 -14.41 7.27 0.23
C ASN A 249 -14.28 8.09 1.51
N ALA A 250 -13.15 7.99 2.20
CA ALA A 250 -12.83 8.77 3.39
C ALA A 250 -13.96 8.80 4.44
N ARG A 251 -14.55 7.65 4.75
CA ARG A 251 -15.56 7.49 5.80
C ARG A 251 -14.94 7.01 7.11
N GLY A 252 -15.71 6.95 8.20
CA GLY A 252 -15.24 6.38 9.45
C GLY A 252 -14.78 4.91 9.31
N ALA A 253 -13.80 4.47 10.07
CA ALA A 253 -13.17 3.15 9.97
C ALA A 253 -14.17 1.98 9.96
N HIS A 254 -15.20 2.06 10.82
CA HIS A 254 -16.24 1.03 10.96
C HIS A 254 -17.04 0.77 9.66
N HIS A 255 -17.05 1.73 8.74
CA HIS A 255 -17.74 1.65 7.47
C HIS A 255 -17.18 0.55 6.55
N TYR A 256 -15.86 0.29 6.66
CA TYR A 256 -15.15 -0.69 5.80
C TYR A 256 -15.25 -2.11 6.31
N GLN A 257 -15.75 -2.33 7.53
CA GLN A 257 -16.03 -3.65 8.10
C GLN A 257 -14.89 -4.66 7.89
N ASP A 258 -13.66 -4.29 8.26
CA ASP A 258 -12.47 -5.13 8.06
C ASP A 258 -12.60 -6.50 8.71
N TRP A 259 -13.33 -6.57 9.83
CA TRP A 259 -13.66 -7.83 10.53
C TRP A 259 -14.36 -8.83 9.62
N LYS A 260 -15.23 -8.39 8.71
CA LYS A 260 -15.97 -9.26 7.78
C LYS A 260 -15.03 -10.06 6.87
N LYS A 261 -14.05 -9.36 6.27
CA LYS A 261 -13.01 -9.96 5.42
C LYS A 261 -12.17 -10.96 6.23
N MET A 262 -11.78 -10.55 7.44
CA MET A 262 -10.94 -11.34 8.34
C MET A 262 -11.65 -12.62 8.79
N ASP A 263 -12.92 -12.52 9.20
CA ASP A 263 -13.71 -13.65 9.70
C ASP A 263 -13.95 -14.68 8.61
N VAL A 264 -14.29 -14.25 7.39
CA VAL A 264 -14.53 -15.16 6.26
C VAL A 264 -13.23 -15.90 5.89
N VAL A 265 -12.08 -15.21 5.84
CA VAL A 265 -10.79 -15.83 5.52
C VAL A 265 -10.36 -16.80 6.63
N LYS A 266 -10.50 -16.40 7.90
CA LYS A 266 -10.13 -17.26 9.06
C LYS A 266 -11.03 -18.49 9.22
N ALA A 267 -12.28 -18.40 8.76
CA ALA A 267 -13.22 -19.53 8.79
C ALA A 267 -12.89 -20.59 7.71
N GLU A 268 -12.04 -20.28 6.73
CA GLU A 268 -11.70 -21.20 5.65
C GLU A 268 -10.52 -22.10 6.06
N PRO A 269 -10.74 -23.40 6.31
CA PRO A 269 -9.72 -24.28 6.90
C PRO A 269 -8.52 -24.54 5.98
N ASN A 270 -8.67 -24.35 4.67
CA ASN A 270 -7.63 -24.57 3.70
C ASN A 270 -6.73 -23.33 3.47
N ILE A 271 -6.96 -22.23 4.20
CA ILE A 271 -6.14 -21.01 4.10
C ILE A 271 -5.22 -20.90 5.31
N SER A 272 -3.91 -20.84 5.07
CA SER A 272 -2.90 -20.36 6.03
C SER A 272 -2.70 -18.86 5.81
N LEU A 273 -3.12 -18.04 6.79
CA LEU A 273 -3.07 -16.58 6.71
C LEU A 273 -1.81 -16.04 7.39
N PHE A 274 -1.03 -15.24 6.66
CA PHE A 274 0.20 -14.57 7.12
C PHE A 274 0.03 -13.06 7.02
N LEU A 275 -0.30 -12.42 8.14
CA LEU A 275 -0.49 -10.95 8.25
C LEU A 275 0.78 -10.26 8.72
N GLY A 276 1.04 -9.06 8.21
CA GLY A 276 2.22 -8.27 8.53
C GLY A 276 3.50 -8.80 7.86
N TYR A 277 3.39 -9.65 6.85
CA TYR A 277 4.52 -10.23 6.14
C TYR A 277 4.70 -9.60 4.75
N THR A 278 5.85 -8.96 4.54
CA THR A 278 6.27 -8.47 3.22
C THR A 278 7.16 -9.50 2.54
N VAL A 279 6.80 -9.92 1.33
CA VAL A 279 7.66 -10.81 0.50
C VAL A 279 8.88 -10.01 0.05
N THR A 280 10.08 -10.52 0.33
CA THR A 280 11.35 -9.85 0.04
C THR A 280 12.19 -10.54 -1.03
N ASP A 281 11.97 -11.84 -1.25
CA ASP A 281 12.74 -12.64 -2.19
C ASP A 281 11.89 -13.73 -2.84
N ALA A 282 12.27 -14.13 -4.06
CA ALA A 282 11.71 -15.27 -4.78
C ALA A 282 12.85 -16.17 -5.30
N VAL A 283 12.77 -17.46 -5.01
CA VAL A 283 13.72 -18.45 -5.55
C VAL A 283 13.15 -19.03 -6.83
N MET A 284 13.91 -18.89 -7.91
CA MET A 284 13.52 -19.35 -9.24
C MET A 284 14.22 -20.68 -9.59
N GLU A 285 13.47 -21.60 -10.21
CA GLU A 285 13.98 -22.88 -10.73
C GLU A 285 13.26 -23.19 -12.04
N ASP A 286 13.98 -23.42 -13.13
CA ASP A 286 13.45 -23.77 -14.46
C ASP A 286 12.31 -22.86 -14.95
N GLY A 287 12.46 -21.53 -14.79
CA GLY A 287 11.45 -20.54 -15.22
C GLY A 287 10.19 -20.50 -14.36
N LYS A 288 10.23 -21.07 -13.16
CA LYS A 288 9.13 -21.11 -12.19
C LYS A 288 9.60 -20.58 -10.84
N ILE A 289 8.70 -19.99 -10.10
CA ILE A 289 8.91 -19.67 -8.69
C ILE A 289 8.85 -21.00 -7.92
N ARG A 290 9.89 -21.31 -7.16
CA ARG A 290 9.93 -22.45 -6.24
C ARG A 290 9.40 -22.08 -4.86
N SER A 291 9.88 -20.95 -4.34
CA SER A 291 9.50 -20.44 -3.02
C SER A 291 9.64 -18.93 -2.94
N VAL A 292 8.98 -18.36 -1.96
CA VAL A 292 9.12 -16.94 -1.58
C VAL A 292 9.59 -16.84 -0.14
N THR A 293 10.41 -15.81 0.16
CA THR A 293 10.78 -15.43 1.52
C THR A 293 10.03 -14.17 1.89
N ALA A 294 9.46 -14.13 3.10
CA ALA A 294 8.79 -12.95 3.63
C ALA A 294 9.30 -12.60 5.03
N ILE A 295 9.28 -11.29 5.35
CA ILE A 295 9.67 -10.75 6.65
C ILE A 295 8.47 -10.14 7.38
N GLU A 296 8.35 -10.44 8.66
CA GLU A 296 7.28 -9.91 9.51
C GLU A 296 7.63 -8.50 10.04
N ALA A 297 6.63 -7.60 10.06
CA ALA A 297 6.85 -6.18 10.29
C ALA A 297 7.30 -5.81 11.71
N THR A 298 6.81 -6.51 12.74
CA THR A 298 7.07 -6.15 14.15
C THR A 298 8.18 -6.96 14.79
N ARG A 299 8.18 -8.28 14.58
CA ARG A 299 9.17 -9.19 15.15
C ARG A 299 10.41 -9.33 14.27
N GLN A 300 10.27 -8.98 13.00
CA GLN A 300 11.32 -9.09 11.97
C GLN A 300 11.77 -10.54 11.70
N ASP A 301 10.98 -11.53 12.11
CA ASP A 301 11.22 -12.92 11.77
C ASP A 301 10.92 -13.18 10.28
N ARG A 302 11.67 -14.10 9.68
CA ARG A 302 11.56 -14.46 8.27
C ARG A 302 10.95 -15.84 8.12
N ILE A 303 10.15 -16.00 7.06
CA ILE A 303 9.55 -17.28 6.68
C ILE A 303 9.81 -17.59 5.21
N VAL A 304 9.82 -18.89 4.87
CA VAL A 304 9.82 -19.38 3.49
C VAL A 304 8.54 -20.17 3.24
N LEU A 305 7.93 -19.95 2.07
CA LEU A 305 6.76 -20.67 1.59
C LEU A 305 7.02 -21.21 0.18
N SER A 306 6.82 -22.49 -0.02
CA SER A 306 6.92 -23.15 -1.33
C SER A 306 5.54 -23.33 -1.96
N GLY A 307 5.43 -23.33 -3.29
CA GLY A 307 4.15 -23.45 -3.97
C GLY A 307 4.20 -24.13 -5.33
N HIS A 308 3.09 -24.76 -5.72
CA HIS A 308 2.90 -25.24 -7.08
C HIS A 308 2.65 -24.07 -8.04
N THR A 309 1.74 -23.17 -7.65
CA THR A 309 1.44 -21.90 -8.34
C THR A 309 1.51 -20.74 -7.38
N PHE A 310 1.74 -19.54 -7.94
CA PHE A 310 1.81 -18.28 -7.21
C PHE A 310 0.87 -17.27 -7.87
N ALA A 311 0.33 -16.36 -7.07
CA ALA A 311 -0.49 -15.25 -7.59
C ALA A 311 0.05 -13.92 -7.03
N ASP A 312 0.44 -13.01 -7.94
CA ASP A 312 0.69 -11.63 -7.59
C ASP A 312 -0.65 -10.88 -7.52
N CYS A 313 -1.04 -10.49 -6.32
CA CYS A 313 -2.22 -9.70 -6.02
C CYS A 313 -1.84 -8.41 -5.25
N THR A 314 -0.56 -8.01 -5.35
CA THR A 314 -0.02 -6.84 -4.66
C THR A 314 -0.51 -5.54 -5.27
N GLY A 315 -0.92 -5.59 -6.55
CA GLY A 315 -1.27 -4.44 -7.36
C GLY A 315 -0.07 -3.59 -7.79
N ASP A 316 1.14 -3.94 -7.34
CA ASP A 316 2.40 -3.27 -7.69
C ASP A 316 3.34 -4.20 -8.49
N ALA A 317 2.87 -5.38 -8.92
CA ALA A 317 3.64 -6.43 -9.57
C ALA A 317 4.91 -6.83 -8.78
N HIS A 318 4.78 -6.84 -7.46
CA HIS A 318 5.92 -6.97 -6.57
C HIS A 318 6.57 -8.36 -6.67
N LEU A 319 5.75 -9.42 -6.59
CA LEU A 319 6.23 -10.79 -6.74
C LEU A 319 6.78 -11.03 -8.15
N ALA A 320 6.12 -10.48 -9.17
CA ALA A 320 6.53 -10.61 -10.57
C ALA A 320 7.94 -10.04 -10.80
N VAL A 321 8.24 -8.87 -10.24
CA VAL A 321 9.59 -8.26 -10.31
C VAL A 321 10.63 -9.12 -9.60
N LEU A 322 10.32 -9.63 -8.40
CA LEU A 322 11.23 -10.53 -7.69
C LEU A 322 11.50 -11.84 -8.46
N ALA A 323 10.52 -12.29 -9.24
CA ALA A 323 10.63 -13.47 -10.11
C ALA A 323 11.23 -13.17 -11.49
N GLY A 324 11.57 -11.93 -11.80
CA GLY A 324 12.16 -11.53 -13.08
C GLY A 324 11.18 -11.52 -14.26
N ALA A 325 9.86 -11.42 -14.03
CA ALA A 325 8.87 -11.27 -15.07
C ALA A 325 8.93 -9.88 -15.72
N GLU A 326 8.58 -9.78 -17.00
CA GLU A 326 8.45 -8.49 -17.68
C GLU A 326 7.29 -7.68 -17.09
N THR A 327 7.60 -6.44 -16.72
CA THR A 327 6.62 -5.48 -16.21
C THR A 327 6.75 -4.15 -16.95
N ARG A 328 5.67 -3.35 -16.94
CA ARG A 328 5.63 -1.99 -17.48
C ARG A 328 5.02 -1.03 -16.48
N MET A 329 5.48 0.21 -16.50
CA MET A 329 4.93 1.33 -15.75
C MET A 329 4.94 2.58 -16.65
N GLY A 330 4.05 3.54 -16.40
CA GLY A 330 3.89 4.70 -17.27
C GLY A 330 2.98 4.44 -18.46
N ARG A 331 2.93 5.40 -19.41
CA ARG A 331 2.05 5.34 -20.58
C ARG A 331 2.80 4.87 -21.82
N GLU A 332 2.19 3.95 -22.54
CA GLU A 332 2.65 3.49 -23.84
C GLU A 332 2.46 4.58 -24.89
N ALA A 333 3.34 4.62 -25.92
CA ALA A 333 3.15 5.49 -27.06
C ALA A 333 1.95 5.05 -27.91
N ARG A 334 1.23 6.01 -28.52
CA ARG A 334 0.13 5.73 -29.44
C ARG A 334 0.53 4.75 -30.56
N SER A 335 1.75 4.88 -31.07
CA SER A 335 2.26 4.01 -32.15
C SER A 335 2.44 2.55 -31.74
N GLU A 336 2.51 2.24 -30.43
CA GLU A 336 2.76 0.88 -29.94
C GLU A 336 1.50 0.00 -30.03
N TYR A 337 0.35 0.52 -29.59
CA TYR A 337 -0.91 -0.22 -29.57
C TYR A 337 -2.02 0.42 -30.42
N GLY A 338 -1.80 1.59 -31.00
CA GLY A 338 -2.79 2.31 -31.79
C GLY A 338 -3.93 2.91 -30.96
N GLU A 339 -3.71 3.15 -29.67
CA GLU A 339 -4.71 3.68 -28.74
C GLU A 339 -4.94 5.18 -28.97
N SER A 340 -6.21 5.59 -29.07
CA SER A 340 -6.57 6.99 -29.38
C SER A 340 -6.31 7.95 -28.21
N LEU A 341 -6.34 7.43 -26.99
CA LEU A 341 -6.14 8.21 -25.76
C LEU A 341 -4.66 8.24 -25.32
N ALA A 342 -3.81 7.38 -25.89
CA ALA A 342 -2.41 7.32 -25.56
C ALA A 342 -1.63 8.56 -26.05
N PRO A 343 -0.56 8.98 -25.38
CA PRO A 343 0.31 10.06 -25.83
C PRO A 343 1.05 9.71 -27.11
N GLU A 344 1.57 10.70 -27.82
CA GLU A 344 2.36 10.48 -29.04
C GLU A 344 3.67 9.72 -28.78
N LYS A 345 4.26 9.94 -27.59
CA LYS A 345 5.49 9.27 -27.12
C LYS A 345 5.21 8.67 -25.76
N ALA A 346 5.80 7.51 -25.50
CA ALA A 346 5.76 6.90 -24.17
C ALA A 346 6.40 7.82 -23.13
N ASP A 347 5.88 7.79 -21.91
CA ASP A 347 6.38 8.52 -20.75
C ASP A 347 6.14 7.74 -19.45
N ASP A 348 6.71 8.24 -18.35
CA ASP A 348 6.64 7.60 -17.04
C ASP A 348 5.38 8.01 -16.23
N TYR A 349 4.46 8.77 -16.84
CA TYR A 349 3.26 9.25 -16.17
C TYR A 349 2.34 8.10 -15.76
N THR A 350 1.85 8.16 -14.52
CA THR A 350 0.87 7.23 -13.96
C THR A 350 -0.30 7.99 -13.33
N MET A 351 -1.42 7.32 -13.13
CA MET A 351 -2.46 7.84 -12.24
C MET A 351 -1.92 7.91 -10.80
N GLY A 352 -2.18 9.03 -10.12
CA GLY A 352 -1.59 9.32 -8.83
C GLY A 352 -2.11 8.49 -7.66
N VAL A 353 -1.51 8.75 -6.52
CA VAL A 353 -1.87 8.18 -5.21
C VAL A 353 -2.78 9.15 -4.47
N SER A 354 -3.85 8.65 -3.83
CA SER A 354 -4.60 9.43 -2.87
C SER A 354 -4.13 9.15 -1.45
N ILE A 355 -3.97 10.22 -0.68
CA ILE A 355 -3.91 10.20 0.77
C ILE A 355 -5.24 10.80 1.24
N GLU A 356 -6.18 9.91 1.58
CA GLU A 356 -7.52 10.30 2.02
C GLU A 356 -7.46 10.90 3.43
N TRP A 357 -8.36 11.83 3.72
CA TRP A 357 -8.51 12.43 5.05
C TRP A 357 -9.95 12.89 5.25
N TYR A 358 -10.40 13.06 6.53
CA TYR A 358 -11.69 13.67 6.80
C TYR A 358 -11.73 14.37 8.15
N CYS A 359 -12.66 15.33 8.24
CA CYS A 359 -12.97 16.12 9.42
C CYS A 359 -14.36 15.82 9.93
N GLU A 360 -14.57 16.08 11.21
CA GLU A 360 -15.87 16.10 11.87
C GLU A 360 -16.07 17.42 12.60
N ASP A 361 -17.30 17.95 12.55
CA ASP A 361 -17.66 19.10 13.36
C ASP A 361 -18.14 18.64 14.74
N TRP A 362 -17.40 19.03 15.76
CA TRP A 362 -17.78 18.79 17.13
C TRP A 362 -18.32 20.09 17.73
N ASN A 363 -19.15 20.01 18.76
CA ASN A 363 -19.73 21.21 19.39
C ASN A 363 -18.73 21.97 20.31
N THR A 364 -17.43 21.76 20.10
CA THR A 364 -16.35 22.36 20.89
C THR A 364 -15.28 22.93 19.96
N PRO A 365 -14.87 24.20 20.16
CA PRO A 365 -13.77 24.79 19.42
C PRO A 365 -12.47 23.99 19.60
N CYS A 366 -11.68 23.90 18.54
CA CYS A 366 -10.34 23.32 18.57
C CYS A 366 -9.35 24.18 17.79
N SER A 367 -8.10 24.16 18.19
CA SER A 367 -6.99 24.75 17.44
C SER A 367 -6.29 23.68 16.61
N PHE A 368 -5.55 24.10 15.60
CA PHE A 368 -4.61 23.29 14.85
C PHE A 368 -3.33 24.09 14.61
N PRO A 369 -2.13 23.50 14.69
CA PRO A 369 -0.88 24.22 14.48
C PRO A 369 -0.82 24.88 13.12
N ASP A 370 -0.30 26.11 13.05
CA ASP A 370 -0.07 26.77 11.76
C ASP A 370 1.13 26.12 11.05
N SER A 371 0.94 25.78 9.80
CA SER A 371 1.96 25.16 8.95
C SER A 371 2.77 26.17 8.14
N LEU A 372 2.68 27.46 8.41
CA LEU A 372 3.32 28.50 7.60
C LEU A 372 4.84 28.31 7.46
N ASP A 373 5.50 27.86 8.51
CA ASP A 373 6.96 27.70 8.55
C ASP A 373 7.46 26.42 7.86
N TRP A 374 6.57 25.43 7.60
CA TRP A 374 6.98 24.13 7.08
C TRP A 374 6.05 23.56 6.00
N GLY A 375 4.81 24.02 5.89
CA GLY A 375 3.80 23.48 5.01
C GLY A 375 3.79 24.09 3.62
N LEU A 376 2.90 23.57 2.77
CA LEU A 376 2.64 24.09 1.44
C LEU A 376 2.05 25.50 1.52
N HIS A 377 2.59 26.43 0.74
CA HIS A 377 2.07 27.80 0.67
C HIS A 377 0.81 27.85 -0.19
N LEU A 378 -0.34 27.68 0.47
CA LEU A 378 -1.68 27.77 -0.13
C LEU A 378 -2.22 29.20 -0.07
N ASP A 379 -3.18 29.50 -0.96
CA ASP A 379 -4.00 30.72 -0.96
C ASP A 379 -5.46 30.39 -1.29
N GLU A 380 -6.32 31.38 -1.34
CA GLU A 380 -7.75 31.25 -1.60
C GLU A 380 -8.07 30.65 -2.99
N GLU A 381 -7.15 30.72 -3.95
CA GLU A 381 -7.33 30.16 -5.30
C GLU A 381 -6.96 28.67 -5.39
N THR A 382 -6.03 28.24 -4.52
CA THR A 382 -5.46 26.89 -4.58
C THR A 382 -5.96 25.96 -3.48
N VAL A 383 -6.42 26.53 -2.35
CA VAL A 383 -7.01 25.72 -1.29
C VAL A 383 -8.34 25.12 -1.77
N GLU A 384 -8.58 23.89 -1.39
CA GLU A 384 -9.90 23.23 -1.55
C GLU A 384 -10.47 22.98 -0.15
N PRO A 385 -11.29 23.89 0.38
CA PRO A 385 -11.79 23.82 1.76
C PRO A 385 -12.93 22.80 1.88
N VAL A 386 -12.59 21.53 1.95
CA VAL A 386 -13.51 20.41 2.08
C VAL A 386 -13.30 19.66 3.38
N HIS A 387 -14.38 19.12 3.98
CA HIS A 387 -14.30 18.33 5.23
C HIS A 387 -13.78 16.90 4.99
N ARG A 388 -13.63 16.48 3.77
CA ARG A 388 -13.00 15.20 3.42
C ARG A 388 -12.36 15.23 2.06
N ALA A 389 -11.25 14.56 1.91
CA ALA A 389 -10.61 14.32 0.63
C ALA A 389 -11.52 13.47 -0.27
N ASN A 390 -11.36 13.62 -1.55
CA ASN A 390 -12.11 12.91 -2.56
C ASN A 390 -11.15 12.29 -3.59
N TRP A 391 -11.66 11.51 -4.53
CA TRP A 391 -10.85 10.80 -5.53
C TRP A 391 -9.94 11.70 -6.38
N TYR A 392 -10.19 13.00 -6.47
CA TYR A 392 -9.36 13.96 -7.20
C TYR A 392 -8.18 14.52 -6.39
N TRP A 393 -8.03 14.14 -5.12
CA TRP A 393 -6.83 14.43 -4.31
C TRP A 393 -5.76 13.40 -4.64
N GLU A 394 -4.86 13.74 -5.55
CA GLU A 394 -3.85 12.84 -6.08
C GLU A 394 -2.48 13.48 -6.17
N VAL A 395 -1.47 12.74 -5.77
CA VAL A 395 -0.06 13.14 -5.78
C VAL A 395 0.81 12.11 -6.49
N GLY A 396 2.01 12.50 -6.89
CA GLY A 396 3.02 11.58 -7.43
C GLY A 396 2.74 11.07 -8.84
N MET A 397 2.01 11.82 -9.66
CA MET A 397 1.66 11.38 -11.03
C MET A 397 2.88 11.26 -11.96
N ASN A 398 3.96 12.00 -11.68
CA ASN A 398 5.21 12.01 -12.44
C ASN A 398 6.36 11.31 -11.69
N ASP A 399 6.07 10.67 -10.56
CA ASP A 399 7.04 9.95 -9.74
C ASP A 399 6.94 8.44 -9.97
N ASP A 400 8.03 7.71 -9.70
CA ASP A 400 7.98 6.25 -9.68
C ASP A 400 7.13 5.76 -8.49
N GLN A 401 5.96 5.17 -8.77
CA GLN A 401 4.96 4.74 -7.79
C GLN A 401 5.48 3.69 -6.81
N VAL A 402 6.63 3.09 -7.08
CA VAL A 402 7.25 2.06 -6.25
C VAL A 402 8.55 2.56 -5.62
N ALA A 403 9.49 3.09 -6.42
CA ALA A 403 10.76 3.59 -5.91
C ALA A 403 10.59 4.82 -5.02
N ASP A 404 9.69 5.73 -5.38
CA ASP A 404 9.40 6.97 -4.65
C ASP A 404 8.18 6.86 -3.70
N ALA A 405 7.70 5.65 -3.41
CA ALA A 405 6.44 5.42 -2.69
C ALA A 405 6.35 6.16 -1.35
N GLU A 406 7.43 6.19 -0.55
CA GLU A 406 7.44 6.93 0.73
C GLU A 406 7.37 8.45 0.50
N LYS A 407 8.12 8.97 -0.46
CA LYS A 407 8.08 10.41 -0.83
C LYS A 407 6.67 10.82 -1.30
N ILE A 408 6.04 10.00 -2.13
CA ILE A 408 4.68 10.26 -2.64
C ILE A 408 3.67 10.28 -1.49
N ARG A 409 3.71 9.27 -0.58
CA ARG A 409 2.86 9.22 0.61
C ARG A 409 3.08 10.45 1.49
N ASP A 410 4.33 10.79 1.77
CA ASP A 410 4.70 11.94 2.60
C ASP A 410 4.16 13.24 1.99
N TYR A 411 4.26 13.40 0.67
CA TYR A 411 3.70 14.58 0.01
C TYR A 411 2.19 14.68 0.15
N GLY A 412 1.46 13.57 0.04
CA GLY A 412 0.01 13.56 0.26
C GLY A 412 -0.37 13.99 1.67
N MET A 413 0.34 13.51 2.70
CA MET A 413 0.14 13.96 4.09
C MET A 413 0.52 15.43 4.27
N TYR A 414 1.61 15.88 3.66
CA TYR A 414 2.06 17.27 3.66
C TYR A 414 0.99 18.22 3.11
N VAL A 415 0.35 17.84 1.99
CA VAL A 415 -0.78 18.59 1.40
C VAL A 415 -2.00 18.60 2.33
N ALA A 416 -2.37 17.44 2.89
CA ALA A 416 -3.52 17.33 3.78
C ALA A 416 -3.38 18.21 5.03
N TYR A 417 -2.24 18.13 5.72
CA TYR A 417 -1.97 18.97 6.88
C TYR A 417 -1.89 20.46 6.53
N SER A 418 -1.25 20.81 5.42
CA SER A 418 -1.15 22.21 4.97
C SER A 418 -2.52 22.80 4.66
N THR A 419 -3.40 22.01 4.00
CA THR A 419 -4.76 22.44 3.66
C THR A 419 -5.59 22.63 4.91
N PHE A 420 -5.60 21.67 5.83
CA PHE A 420 -6.37 21.79 7.06
C PHE A 420 -5.87 22.95 7.93
N SER A 421 -4.54 23.10 8.06
CA SER A 421 -3.92 24.24 8.74
C SER A 421 -4.35 25.58 8.13
N TYR A 422 -4.37 25.69 6.80
CA TYR A 422 -4.83 26.91 6.11
C TYR A 422 -6.29 27.21 6.43
N CYS A 423 -7.17 26.20 6.35
CA CYS A 423 -8.59 26.37 6.65
C CYS A 423 -8.84 26.85 8.09
N LYS A 424 -8.08 26.31 9.06
CA LYS A 424 -8.20 26.67 10.48
C LYS A 424 -7.66 28.06 10.81
N ASN A 425 -6.58 28.50 10.15
CA ASN A 425 -5.82 29.65 10.62
C ASN A 425 -5.89 30.86 9.67
N ARG A 426 -6.05 30.65 8.35
CA ARG A 426 -5.84 31.68 7.33
C ARG A 426 -6.96 31.86 6.33
N LEU A 427 -7.89 30.91 6.18
CA LEU A 427 -9.04 31.03 5.28
C LEU A 427 -9.87 32.28 5.64
N ALA A 428 -10.40 33.00 4.65
CA ALA A 428 -11.21 34.22 4.86
C ALA A 428 -12.45 33.97 5.75
N LYS A 429 -12.98 32.74 5.73
CA LYS A 429 -14.09 32.27 6.58
C LYS A 429 -13.63 31.18 7.56
N LYS A 430 -12.51 31.38 8.22
CA LYS A 430 -11.96 30.41 9.18
C LYS A 430 -12.87 30.14 10.39
N GLU A 431 -13.79 31.06 10.70
CA GLU A 431 -14.80 30.88 11.72
C GLU A 431 -15.74 29.71 11.44
N ASP A 432 -15.98 29.37 10.18
CA ASP A 432 -16.76 28.18 9.79
C ASP A 432 -16.05 26.88 10.15
N TRP A 433 -14.74 26.95 10.47
CA TRP A 433 -13.89 25.81 10.83
C TRP A 433 -13.57 25.74 12.33
N GLU A 434 -14.11 26.65 13.16
CA GLU A 434 -13.74 26.75 14.58
C GLU A 434 -13.94 25.42 15.32
N CYS A 435 -15.05 24.72 15.07
CA CYS A 435 -15.39 23.45 15.69
C CYS A 435 -15.05 22.22 14.82
N THR A 436 -14.38 22.41 13.69
CA THR A 436 -13.99 21.32 12.79
C THR A 436 -12.70 20.67 13.28
N HIS A 437 -12.75 19.35 13.51
CA HIS A 437 -11.62 18.53 13.95
C HIS A 437 -11.13 17.67 12.78
N LEU A 438 -9.81 17.62 12.54
CA LEU A 438 -9.19 16.65 11.66
C LEU A 438 -9.11 15.31 12.39
N VAL A 439 -9.97 14.36 12.03
CA VAL A 439 -10.11 13.10 12.78
C VAL A 439 -9.31 11.96 12.20
N TRP A 440 -8.93 12.08 10.93
CA TRP A 440 -8.16 11.04 10.27
C TRP A 440 -7.45 11.56 9.03
N VAL A 441 -6.21 11.11 8.85
CA VAL A 441 -5.41 11.23 7.63
C VAL A 441 -4.86 9.84 7.34
N SER A 442 -4.91 9.38 6.10
CA SER A 442 -4.33 8.09 5.74
C SER A 442 -2.82 8.15 5.76
N HIS A 443 -2.17 7.26 6.51
CA HIS A 443 -0.73 7.01 6.40
C HIS A 443 -0.43 5.89 5.38
N VAL A 444 -1.46 5.23 4.86
CA VAL A 444 -1.36 4.18 3.85
C VAL A 444 -1.81 4.71 2.49
N SER A 445 -0.96 4.50 1.48
CA SER A 445 -1.16 5.00 0.13
C SER A 445 -2.33 4.32 -0.60
N GLY A 446 -3.29 5.12 -1.06
CA GLY A 446 -4.39 4.68 -1.92
C GLY A 446 -3.97 4.70 -3.39
N LYS A 447 -3.27 3.66 -3.86
CA LYS A 447 -2.71 3.58 -5.22
C LYS A 447 -3.77 3.21 -6.24
N ARG A 448 -3.73 3.86 -7.42
CA ARG A 448 -4.55 3.54 -8.60
C ARG A 448 -3.80 2.74 -9.64
N GLU A 449 -2.53 3.03 -9.80
CA GLU A 449 -1.66 2.47 -10.81
C GLU A 449 -0.25 2.31 -10.25
N SER A 450 0.50 1.36 -10.81
CA SER A 450 1.94 1.22 -10.72
C SER A 450 2.41 0.29 -11.86
N ARG A 451 3.19 -0.73 -11.57
CA ARG A 451 3.63 -1.71 -12.57
C ARG A 451 2.51 -2.65 -12.98
N ARG A 452 2.49 -3.03 -14.25
CA ARG A 452 1.62 -4.02 -14.89
C ARG A 452 2.47 -5.17 -15.41
N ILE A 453 2.05 -6.40 -15.17
CA ILE A 453 2.77 -7.63 -15.57
C ILE A 453 2.34 -7.98 -17.01
N ILE A 454 3.27 -8.41 -17.85
CA ILE A 454 2.96 -8.79 -19.22
C ILE A 454 2.57 -10.26 -19.29
N GLY A 455 1.33 -10.50 -19.75
CA GLY A 455 0.77 -11.82 -20.04
C GLY A 455 0.88 -12.21 -21.51
N ASP A 456 0.22 -13.30 -21.88
CA ASP A 456 0.14 -13.74 -23.30
C ASP A 456 -0.75 -12.81 -24.15
N LEU A 457 -1.55 -11.97 -23.51
CA LEU A 457 -2.36 -10.94 -24.15
C LEU A 457 -2.28 -9.65 -23.32
N VAL A 458 -2.09 -8.52 -23.98
CA VAL A 458 -2.19 -7.18 -23.37
C VAL A 458 -3.53 -6.57 -23.78
N LEU A 459 -4.41 -6.32 -22.81
CA LEU A 459 -5.71 -5.67 -23.06
C LEU A 459 -5.50 -4.20 -23.37
N ARG A 460 -6.21 -3.66 -24.40
CA ARG A 460 -6.01 -2.32 -24.94
C ARG A 460 -7.32 -1.52 -24.94
N GLU A 461 -7.22 -0.19 -25.15
CA GLU A 461 -8.36 0.74 -25.29
C GLU A 461 -9.41 0.22 -26.27
N GLN A 462 -8.99 -0.18 -27.47
CA GLN A 462 -9.91 -0.57 -28.55
C GLN A 462 -10.62 -1.89 -28.27
N ASP A 463 -10.06 -2.77 -27.46
CA ASP A 463 -10.74 -4.00 -27.02
C ASP A 463 -11.98 -3.67 -26.17
N LEU A 464 -11.94 -2.55 -25.45
CA LEU A 464 -13.01 -2.04 -24.57
C LEU A 464 -13.98 -1.13 -25.31
N THR A 465 -13.47 -0.22 -26.16
CA THR A 465 -14.29 0.80 -26.85
C THR A 465 -14.96 0.30 -28.13
N ARG A 466 -14.42 -0.77 -28.71
CA ARG A 466 -14.97 -1.51 -29.86
C ARG A 466 -15.00 -2.98 -29.50
N PRO A 467 -15.91 -3.41 -28.59
CA PRO A 467 -15.79 -4.68 -27.89
C PRO A 467 -15.47 -5.85 -28.82
N ILE A 468 -14.24 -6.36 -28.71
CA ILE A 468 -13.75 -7.53 -29.44
C ILE A 468 -13.88 -8.72 -28.49
N PRO A 469 -14.83 -9.63 -28.70
CA PRO A 469 -14.98 -10.78 -27.83
C PRO A 469 -13.82 -11.75 -28.01
N TYR A 470 -13.18 -12.13 -26.93
CA TYR A 470 -12.19 -13.20 -26.92
C TYR A 470 -12.84 -14.52 -26.46
N GLU A 471 -12.41 -15.64 -27.03
CA GLU A 471 -12.92 -16.98 -26.69
C GLU A 471 -12.64 -17.38 -25.23
N ASP A 472 -11.61 -16.77 -24.63
CA ASP A 472 -11.18 -16.93 -23.25
C ASP A 472 -11.70 -15.82 -22.32
N GLY A 473 -12.82 -15.18 -22.66
CA GLY A 473 -13.48 -14.20 -21.80
C GLY A 473 -13.92 -14.81 -20.47
N THR A 474 -13.69 -14.07 -19.37
CA THR A 474 -13.94 -14.50 -17.99
C THR A 474 -14.85 -13.53 -17.24
N CYS A 475 -14.37 -12.91 -16.17
CA CYS A 475 -15.12 -11.91 -15.41
C CYS A 475 -15.30 -10.60 -16.18
N THR A 476 -16.36 -9.86 -15.87
CA THR A 476 -16.76 -8.69 -16.64
C THR A 476 -16.42 -7.40 -15.93
N THR A 477 -15.70 -6.50 -16.62
CA THR A 477 -15.62 -5.10 -16.20
C THR A 477 -16.84 -4.33 -16.67
N THR A 478 -17.30 -3.39 -15.85
CA THR A 478 -18.42 -2.50 -16.14
C THR A 478 -18.06 -1.03 -15.94
N TRP A 479 -16.78 -0.78 -15.63
CA TRP A 479 -16.31 0.57 -15.36
C TRP A 479 -15.88 1.23 -16.66
N ARG A 480 -16.22 2.49 -16.83
CA ARG A 480 -15.70 3.33 -17.93
C ARG A 480 -14.18 3.38 -17.90
N ILE A 481 -13.54 3.68 -19.00
CA ILE A 481 -12.12 4.06 -19.00
C ILE A 481 -12.03 5.39 -18.23
N ASP A 482 -11.37 5.34 -17.09
CA ASP A 482 -11.28 6.44 -16.13
C ASP A 482 -9.80 6.82 -15.96
N GLN A 483 -9.38 7.80 -16.77
CA GLN A 483 -8.03 8.34 -16.78
C GLN A 483 -7.98 9.61 -15.93
N HIS A 484 -6.94 9.74 -15.11
CA HIS A 484 -6.72 10.88 -14.26
C HIS A 484 -5.52 11.70 -14.75
N TYR A 485 -5.68 13.00 -14.76
CA TYR A 485 -4.65 13.95 -15.20
C TYR A 485 -4.51 15.07 -14.16
N PRO A 486 -3.35 15.75 -14.05
CA PRO A 486 -3.23 16.93 -13.21
C PRO A 486 -4.31 17.96 -13.52
N ASP A 487 -4.95 18.53 -12.50
CA ASP A 487 -5.86 19.67 -12.67
C ASP A 487 -5.05 20.85 -13.21
N PRO A 488 -5.41 21.48 -14.35
CA PRO A 488 -4.67 22.59 -14.93
C PRO A 488 -4.44 23.77 -13.98
N ARG A 489 -5.38 24.05 -13.07
CA ARG A 489 -5.25 25.10 -12.04
C ARG A 489 -4.11 24.79 -11.10
N ASN A 490 -4.04 23.54 -10.67
CA ASN A 490 -3.05 23.03 -9.73
C ASN A 490 -1.68 22.84 -10.40
N ALA A 491 -1.65 22.25 -11.60
CA ALA A 491 -0.43 22.07 -12.39
C ALA A 491 0.26 23.40 -12.76
N GLY A 492 -0.51 24.44 -13.03
CA GLY A 492 0.03 25.78 -13.31
C GLY A 492 0.74 26.43 -12.13
N LYS A 493 0.31 26.11 -10.90
CA LYS A 493 0.82 26.71 -9.65
C LYS A 493 1.85 25.85 -8.93
N TYR A 494 1.74 24.53 -9.05
CA TYR A 494 2.63 23.54 -8.42
C TYR A 494 3.19 22.56 -9.47
N PRO A 495 3.91 23.04 -10.50
CA PRO A 495 4.39 22.18 -11.58
C PRO A 495 5.34 21.10 -11.04
N GLY A 496 5.06 19.82 -11.34
CA GLY A 496 5.80 18.67 -10.84
C GLY A 496 5.53 18.31 -9.36
N ALA A 497 4.61 19.04 -8.72
CA ALA A 497 4.17 18.80 -7.36
C ALA A 497 2.64 18.98 -7.27
N GLU A 498 1.94 18.54 -8.29
CA GLU A 498 0.49 18.56 -8.38
C GLU A 498 -0.12 17.68 -7.28
N TRP A 499 -1.23 18.12 -6.74
CA TRP A 499 -1.96 17.40 -5.69
C TRP A 499 -3.46 17.27 -5.95
N MET A 500 -3.92 17.71 -7.12
CA MET A 500 -5.28 17.54 -7.59
C MET A 500 -5.32 17.01 -9.02
N SER A 501 -6.31 16.19 -9.31
CA SER A 501 -6.55 15.63 -10.64
C SER A 501 -7.92 15.96 -11.20
N ILE A 502 -8.05 15.83 -12.51
CA ILE A 502 -9.32 15.76 -13.23
C ILE A 502 -9.44 14.43 -13.96
N GLY A 503 -10.66 13.89 -14.04
CA GLY A 503 -10.94 12.65 -14.75
C GLY A 503 -11.28 12.89 -16.23
N LYS A 504 -10.71 12.06 -17.12
CA LYS A 504 -11.19 11.88 -18.50
C LYS A 504 -11.88 10.53 -18.60
N LEU A 505 -13.18 10.56 -18.84
CA LEU A 505 -14.06 9.41 -18.72
C LEU A 505 -14.57 8.99 -20.08
N VAL A 506 -14.32 7.74 -20.50
CA VAL A 506 -14.83 7.18 -21.75
C VAL A 506 -15.74 5.99 -21.44
N PRO A 507 -17.04 6.08 -21.74
CA PRO A 507 -17.98 4.98 -21.53
C PRO A 507 -17.59 3.73 -22.31
N ILE A 508 -17.85 2.57 -21.72
CA ILE A 508 -17.74 1.27 -22.37
C ILE A 508 -19.00 0.45 -22.07
N ASP A 509 -19.28 -0.53 -22.95
CA ASP A 509 -20.21 -1.60 -22.62
C ASP A 509 -19.55 -2.61 -21.67
N PRO A 510 -20.33 -3.39 -20.87
CA PRO A 510 -19.79 -4.46 -20.08
C PRO A 510 -18.95 -5.41 -20.90
N TYR A 511 -17.72 -5.69 -20.46
CA TYR A 511 -16.72 -6.42 -21.24
C TYR A 511 -16.07 -7.56 -20.45
N ALA A 512 -16.11 -8.78 -21.00
CA ALA A 512 -15.51 -9.96 -20.39
C ALA A 512 -13.99 -9.98 -20.62
N LEU A 513 -13.23 -9.97 -19.55
CA LEU A 513 -11.76 -9.90 -19.57
C LEU A 513 -11.16 -11.24 -20.03
N PRO A 514 -10.18 -11.23 -20.96
CA PRO A 514 -9.52 -12.45 -21.40
C PRO A 514 -8.67 -13.09 -20.29
N TYR A 515 -8.75 -14.41 -20.15
CA TYR A 515 -7.95 -15.17 -19.18
C TYR A 515 -6.44 -14.98 -19.38
N ARG A 516 -5.99 -14.84 -20.64
CA ARG A 516 -4.57 -14.61 -20.99
C ARG A 516 -3.98 -13.33 -20.42
N CYS A 517 -4.80 -12.44 -19.86
CA CYS A 517 -4.34 -11.28 -19.09
C CYS A 517 -4.02 -11.60 -17.63
N PHE A 518 -4.26 -12.82 -17.15
CA PHE A 518 -4.20 -13.19 -15.71
C PHE A 518 -3.04 -14.12 -15.35
N TYR A 519 -2.11 -14.36 -16.28
CA TYR A 519 -0.86 -15.09 -15.99
C TYR A 519 0.32 -14.50 -16.75
N SER A 520 1.51 -14.64 -16.17
CA SER A 520 2.76 -14.13 -16.76
C SER A 520 3.14 -14.91 -18.02
N LYS A 521 3.63 -14.19 -19.03
CA LYS A 521 4.19 -14.84 -20.23
C LYS A 521 5.55 -15.48 -19.95
N ASP A 522 6.31 -14.98 -18.97
CA ASP A 522 7.71 -15.33 -18.72
C ASP A 522 7.87 -16.31 -17.56
N VAL A 523 7.08 -16.15 -16.49
CA VAL A 523 7.16 -16.99 -15.29
C VAL A 523 6.01 -17.99 -15.32
N ALA A 524 6.35 -19.26 -15.60
CA ALA A 524 5.40 -20.27 -16.02
C ALA A 524 4.31 -20.63 -15.00
N ASN A 525 4.55 -20.45 -13.69
CA ASN A 525 3.60 -20.75 -12.61
C ASN A 525 3.08 -19.51 -11.88
N LEU A 526 3.20 -18.32 -12.50
CA LEU A 526 2.76 -17.06 -11.90
C LEU A 526 1.43 -16.59 -12.52
N PHE A 527 0.42 -16.50 -11.69
CA PHE A 527 -0.83 -15.77 -11.93
C PHE A 527 -0.72 -14.31 -11.50
N MET A 528 -1.64 -13.48 -11.95
CA MET A 528 -1.82 -12.11 -11.51
C MET A 528 -3.31 -11.74 -11.46
N ALA A 529 -3.72 -10.98 -10.45
CA ALA A 529 -5.09 -10.49 -10.32
C ALA A 529 -5.11 -9.15 -9.58
N GLY A 530 -5.75 -8.18 -10.19
CA GLY A 530 -5.83 -6.84 -9.63
C GLY A 530 -5.49 -5.78 -10.67
N ARG A 531 -4.93 -4.65 -10.25
CA ARG A 531 -4.52 -3.58 -11.14
C ARG A 531 -3.19 -3.83 -11.86
N ASP A 532 -2.50 -4.90 -11.53
CA ASP A 532 -1.22 -5.34 -12.09
C ASP A 532 -1.34 -6.40 -13.20
N ILE A 533 -2.55 -6.71 -13.66
CA ILE A 533 -2.77 -7.62 -14.80
C ILE A 533 -2.22 -7.07 -16.12
N SER A 534 -2.22 -7.90 -17.17
CA SER A 534 -1.68 -7.55 -18.49
C SER A 534 -2.60 -6.61 -19.27
N VAL A 535 -2.38 -5.31 -19.11
CA VAL A 535 -3.16 -4.24 -19.75
C VAL A 535 -2.27 -3.05 -20.11
N THR A 536 -2.70 -2.21 -21.06
CA THR A 536 -2.12 -0.88 -21.29
C THR A 536 -2.52 0.09 -20.17
N HIS A 537 -1.81 1.22 -20.05
CA HIS A 537 -2.20 2.32 -19.14
C HIS A 537 -3.66 2.74 -19.38
N ILE A 538 -4.07 2.89 -20.64
CA ILE A 538 -5.43 3.34 -20.97
C ILE A 538 -6.48 2.31 -20.54
N ALA A 539 -6.30 1.04 -20.92
CA ALA A 539 -7.24 -0.01 -20.56
C ALA A 539 -7.32 -0.27 -19.04
N LEU A 540 -6.23 -0.01 -18.31
CA LEU A 540 -6.20 -0.11 -16.84
C LEU A 540 -7.29 0.74 -16.21
N GLY A 541 -7.58 1.92 -16.75
CA GLY A 541 -8.63 2.81 -16.24
C GLY A 541 -9.99 2.14 -16.08
N SER A 542 -10.30 1.11 -16.90
CA SER A 542 -11.57 0.38 -16.83
C SER A 542 -11.53 -0.82 -15.88
N VAL A 543 -10.37 -1.43 -15.66
CA VAL A 543 -10.30 -2.75 -15.01
C VAL A 543 -9.81 -2.70 -13.56
N ARG A 544 -9.23 -1.57 -13.12
CA ARG A 544 -8.62 -1.39 -11.80
C ARG A 544 -9.59 -1.30 -10.62
N VAL A 545 -10.88 -1.15 -10.87
CA VAL A 545 -11.88 -1.02 -9.80
C VAL A 545 -12.04 -2.32 -9.02
N MET A 546 -12.17 -2.19 -7.70
CA MET A 546 -11.95 -3.30 -6.78
C MET A 546 -12.93 -4.48 -6.94
N ARG A 547 -14.16 -4.28 -7.44
CA ARG A 547 -15.06 -5.39 -7.70
C ARG A 547 -14.64 -6.21 -8.91
N THR A 548 -14.19 -5.53 -9.96
CA THR A 548 -13.58 -6.21 -11.12
C THR A 548 -12.33 -6.98 -10.69
N CYS A 549 -11.45 -6.35 -9.91
CA CYS A 549 -10.26 -7.00 -9.35
C CYS A 549 -10.59 -8.22 -8.50
N ALA A 550 -11.62 -8.16 -7.67
CA ALA A 550 -12.07 -9.28 -6.85
C ALA A 550 -12.56 -10.46 -7.70
N MET A 551 -13.33 -10.20 -8.75
CA MET A 551 -13.75 -11.26 -9.69
C MET A 551 -12.57 -11.85 -10.48
N MET A 552 -11.55 -11.04 -10.84
CA MET A 552 -10.29 -11.57 -11.40
C MET A 552 -9.64 -12.56 -10.42
N GLY A 553 -9.55 -12.18 -9.15
CA GLY A 553 -9.06 -13.07 -8.10
C GLY A 553 -9.84 -14.37 -8.01
N GLU A 554 -11.17 -14.32 -8.05
CA GLU A 554 -12.02 -15.51 -8.03
C GLU A 554 -11.69 -16.45 -9.22
N VAL A 555 -11.52 -15.90 -10.43
CA VAL A 555 -11.13 -16.65 -11.62
C VAL A 555 -9.74 -17.28 -11.48
N VAL A 556 -8.76 -16.51 -10.97
CA VAL A 556 -7.39 -16.99 -10.72
C VAL A 556 -7.39 -18.13 -9.68
N GLY A 557 -8.15 -18.00 -8.60
CA GLY A 557 -8.28 -19.06 -7.60
C GLY A 557 -8.88 -20.36 -8.16
N MET A 558 -9.90 -20.23 -9.04
CA MET A 558 -10.48 -21.37 -9.77
C MET A 558 -9.46 -22.03 -10.69
N ALA A 559 -8.71 -21.24 -11.48
CA ALA A 559 -7.67 -21.73 -12.36
C ALA A 559 -6.53 -22.43 -11.60
N ALA A 560 -6.07 -21.85 -10.50
CA ALA A 560 -5.05 -22.44 -9.63
C ALA A 560 -5.50 -23.80 -9.06
N SER A 561 -6.78 -23.94 -8.68
CA SER A 561 -7.35 -25.21 -8.24
C SER A 561 -7.33 -26.30 -9.32
N ILE A 562 -7.53 -25.92 -10.60
CA ILE A 562 -7.39 -26.86 -11.73
C ILE A 562 -5.91 -27.22 -11.91
N CYS A 563 -4.99 -26.23 -11.83
CA CYS A 563 -3.55 -26.46 -11.93
C CYS A 563 -3.08 -27.48 -10.90
N SER A 564 -3.47 -27.34 -9.64
CA SER A 564 -3.12 -28.29 -8.58
C SER A 564 -3.67 -29.69 -8.83
N LYS A 565 -4.97 -29.81 -9.12
CA LYS A 565 -5.63 -31.11 -9.33
C LYS A 565 -5.10 -31.89 -10.53
N ARG A 566 -4.65 -31.17 -11.56
CA ARG A 566 -4.18 -31.76 -12.82
C ARG A 566 -2.67 -31.78 -12.95
N SER A 567 -1.92 -31.17 -12.01
CA SER A 567 -0.47 -30.97 -12.06
C SER A 567 -0.02 -30.24 -13.34
N VAL A 568 -0.76 -29.16 -13.70
CA VAL A 568 -0.52 -28.33 -14.89
C VAL A 568 -0.25 -26.88 -14.50
N LEU A 569 0.09 -26.04 -15.46
CA LEU A 569 0.49 -24.64 -15.27
C LEU A 569 -0.60 -23.67 -15.77
N PRO A 570 -0.54 -22.39 -15.40
CA PRO A 570 -1.51 -21.36 -15.82
C PRO A 570 -1.85 -21.33 -17.30
N ARG A 571 -0.85 -21.41 -18.18
CA ARG A 571 -1.05 -21.40 -19.64
C ARG A 571 -1.79 -22.63 -20.16
N ASP A 572 -1.62 -23.79 -19.51
CA ASP A 572 -2.32 -25.03 -19.88
C ASP A 572 -3.83 -24.93 -19.69
N ILE A 573 -4.28 -24.06 -18.79
CA ILE A 573 -5.70 -23.78 -18.60
C ILE A 573 -6.29 -23.20 -19.88
N TYR A 574 -5.64 -22.21 -20.49
CA TYR A 574 -6.09 -21.63 -21.75
C TYR A 574 -6.04 -22.67 -22.89
N THR A 575 -4.93 -23.38 -23.04
CA THR A 575 -4.69 -24.24 -24.20
C THR A 575 -5.47 -25.56 -24.16
N THR A 576 -5.79 -26.06 -22.96
CA THR A 576 -6.31 -27.42 -22.80
C THR A 576 -7.52 -27.53 -21.86
N TYR A 577 -7.56 -26.77 -20.77
CA TYR A 577 -8.54 -26.96 -19.68
C TYR A 577 -9.50 -25.78 -19.52
N PHE A 578 -9.66 -24.95 -20.55
CA PHE A 578 -10.51 -23.76 -20.42
C PHE A 578 -12.00 -24.09 -20.21
N GLU A 579 -12.48 -25.20 -20.74
CA GLU A 579 -13.87 -25.67 -20.46
C GLU A 579 -14.06 -26.07 -18.98
N ASP A 580 -13.04 -26.63 -18.32
CA ASP A 580 -13.08 -26.90 -16.89
C ASP A 580 -13.21 -25.59 -16.11
N LEU A 581 -12.45 -24.55 -16.48
CA LEU A 581 -12.55 -23.22 -15.87
C LEU A 581 -13.93 -22.57 -16.13
N LYS A 582 -14.47 -22.66 -17.34
CA LYS A 582 -15.82 -22.19 -17.66
C LYS A 582 -16.88 -22.87 -16.80
N ALA A 583 -16.73 -24.17 -16.54
CA ALA A 583 -17.66 -24.92 -15.69
C ALA A 583 -17.62 -24.39 -14.23
N LEU A 584 -16.43 -24.07 -13.70
CA LEU A 584 -16.28 -23.47 -12.37
C LEU A 584 -16.88 -22.05 -12.33
N MET A 585 -16.60 -21.21 -13.33
CA MET A 585 -17.16 -19.86 -13.40
C MET A 585 -18.69 -19.83 -13.52
N ARG A 586 -19.31 -20.80 -14.21
CA ARG A 586 -20.77 -20.94 -14.23
C ARG A 586 -21.36 -21.29 -12.86
N LYS A 587 -20.61 -22.02 -12.04
CA LYS A 587 -21.03 -22.41 -10.69
C LYS A 587 -20.77 -21.30 -9.67
N GLY A 588 -19.62 -20.60 -9.77
CA GLY A 588 -19.11 -19.67 -8.76
C GLY A 588 -18.56 -20.38 -7.52
N THR A 589 -17.90 -19.63 -6.64
CA THR A 589 -17.36 -20.14 -5.36
C THR A 589 -17.92 -19.38 -4.16
N GLY A 590 -18.62 -18.28 -4.36
CA GLY A 590 -19.29 -17.52 -3.31
C GLY A 590 -20.64 -18.13 -2.90
N ARG A 591 -21.09 -17.80 -1.70
CA ARG A 591 -22.38 -18.22 -1.15
C ARG A 591 -23.51 -17.40 -1.78
N THR A 592 -24.50 -18.07 -2.33
CA THR A 592 -25.67 -17.44 -2.98
C THR A 592 -26.79 -17.10 -1.99
N ASP A 593 -26.72 -17.61 -0.75
CA ASP A 593 -27.67 -17.36 0.34
C ASP A 593 -27.34 -16.09 1.16
N VAL A 594 -26.20 -15.46 0.91
CA VAL A 594 -25.84 -14.19 1.55
C VAL A 594 -26.58 -13.06 0.84
N PRO A 595 -27.42 -12.29 1.54
CA PRO A 595 -28.16 -11.18 0.95
C PRO A 595 -27.22 -10.17 0.31
N TYR A 596 -27.58 -9.70 -0.86
CA TYR A 596 -26.92 -8.59 -1.50
C TYR A 596 -27.34 -7.28 -0.83
N THR A 597 -26.51 -6.75 0.06
CA THR A 597 -26.80 -5.53 0.84
C THR A 597 -26.16 -4.27 0.25
N GLN A 598 -25.39 -4.42 -0.82
CA GLN A 598 -24.61 -3.33 -1.42
C GLN A 598 -25.45 -2.59 -2.46
N PHE A 599 -26.07 -1.49 -2.06
CA PHE A 599 -27.02 -0.70 -2.90
C PHE A 599 -26.38 0.05 -4.08
N TYR A 600 -25.10 0.04 -4.25
CA TYR A 600 -24.38 0.86 -5.22
C TYR A 600 -24.13 0.20 -6.59
N HIS A 601 -24.97 -0.74 -6.96
CA HIS A 601 -25.02 -1.26 -8.33
C HIS A 601 -25.88 -0.43 -9.28
N GLN A 602 -26.66 0.50 -8.78
CA GLN A 602 -27.37 1.45 -9.61
C GLN A 602 -26.42 2.58 -10.00
N VAL A 603 -25.46 2.25 -10.86
CA VAL A 603 -24.86 3.25 -11.72
C VAL A 603 -25.97 3.62 -12.69
N ASP A 604 -26.39 4.87 -12.68
CA ASP A 604 -27.28 5.36 -13.72
C ASP A 604 -26.58 5.18 -15.08
N ARG A 605 -27.31 5.25 -16.17
CA ARG A 605 -26.77 5.09 -17.53
C ARG A 605 -25.70 6.14 -17.88
N THR A 606 -25.46 7.13 -17.04
CA THR A 606 -24.45 8.18 -17.18
C THR A 606 -23.15 7.84 -16.46
N GLY A 607 -23.10 6.73 -15.69
CA GLY A 607 -21.90 6.28 -14.98
C GLY A 607 -21.60 7.06 -13.70
N HIS A 608 -22.51 7.89 -13.22
CA HIS A 608 -22.39 8.50 -11.90
C HIS A 608 -22.85 7.51 -10.83
N GLN A 609 -22.02 7.29 -9.81
CA GLN A 609 -22.49 6.70 -8.56
C GLN A 609 -23.60 7.62 -8.02
N ALA A 610 -24.72 7.04 -7.59
CA ALA A 610 -25.68 7.80 -6.82
C ALA A 610 -24.93 8.35 -5.59
N GLU A 611 -24.61 9.63 -5.63
CA GLU A 611 -24.08 10.32 -4.47
C GLU A 611 -25.10 10.18 -3.35
N ASP A 612 -24.59 9.92 -2.15
CA ASP A 612 -25.40 9.91 -0.93
C ASP A 612 -26.27 11.18 -0.88
N ARG A 613 -27.57 11.01 -0.98
CA ARG A 613 -28.56 12.00 -0.55
C ARG A 613 -28.90 11.75 0.92
#